data_30c08057f535000b0f97c879fdb4c206
#
_entry.id   30c08057f535000b0f97c879fdb4c206
#
_cell.length_a   1.000
_cell.length_b   1.000
_cell.length_c   1.000
_cell.angle_alpha   90.00
_cell.angle_beta   90.00
_cell.angle_gamma   90.00
#
_symmetry.space_group_name_H-M   'P 1'
#
loop_
_entity.id
_entity.type
_entity.pdbx_description
1 polymer ?
#
loop_
_entity_poly.entity_id
_entity_poly.type
_entity_poly.pdbx_seq_one_letter_code
_entity_poly.pdbx_strand_id
1 'polypeptide(L)'
;LTEAQWKTATDCPGWSVQDNISHLVGIENMLLGKPATTHKSPKYDYIKNPIGEHNEHEIDARRSLPGSEVFAEWKATAAERAEQLQTADAEYFAKPMMMPTGPGTLGDFLDIRILDLWIHDQDIRRALNISGNHGGPCAEHTVDRLIRTLPIVVGKRAATPEGESVSITISGAVQRTIYVSVSEGRANIVAAKPANMSCEISMDSTVFTALATGRKLSTELNWTSTGDTALAQRIVSQLNMMI
;
A
#
# COMPACT_ATOMS: atom_id res chain seq x y z
N LEU A 1 0.10 21.40 -11.86
CA LEU A 1 0.60 20.50 -12.88
C LEU A 1 0.09 20.90 -14.25
N THR A 2 0.88 20.63 -15.30
CA THR A 2 0.45 20.71 -16.69
C THR A 2 -0.42 19.50 -17.05
N GLU A 3 -1.18 19.57 -18.18
CA GLU A 3 -1.99 18.43 -18.62
C GLU A 3 -1.11 17.20 -18.94
N ALA A 4 0.07 17.41 -19.50
CA ALA A 4 1.03 16.33 -19.72
C ALA A 4 1.49 15.65 -18.42
N GLN A 5 1.70 16.42 -17.35
CA GLN A 5 2.05 15.88 -16.04
C GLN A 5 0.89 15.08 -15.41
N TRP A 6 -0.35 15.51 -15.59
CA TRP A 6 -1.51 14.73 -15.15
C TRP A 6 -1.62 13.36 -15.82
N LYS A 7 -1.20 13.27 -17.07
CA LYS A 7 -1.24 12.03 -17.85
C LYS A 7 0.05 11.20 -17.75
N THR A 8 1.03 11.62 -16.94
CA THR A 8 2.25 10.84 -16.71
C THR A 8 1.90 9.52 -16.03
N ALA A 9 2.39 8.41 -16.60
CA ALA A 9 2.21 7.09 -16.01
C ALA A 9 2.93 6.97 -14.65
N THR A 10 2.33 6.25 -13.72
CA THR A 10 2.92 5.98 -12.40
C THR A 10 3.38 4.54 -12.26
N ASP A 11 3.98 4.19 -11.15
CA ASP A 11 4.33 2.80 -10.81
C ASP A 11 3.09 1.94 -10.48
N CYS A 12 1.92 2.55 -10.31
CA CYS A 12 0.66 1.81 -10.20
C CYS A 12 0.24 1.31 -11.58
N PRO A 13 0.16 0.00 -11.83
CA PRO A 13 -0.06 -0.54 -13.17
C PRO A 13 -1.31 0.03 -13.86
N GLY A 14 -1.12 0.60 -15.05
CA GLY A 14 -2.19 1.16 -15.87
C GLY A 14 -2.70 2.55 -15.45
N TRP A 15 -2.17 3.13 -14.37
CA TRP A 15 -2.65 4.40 -13.82
C TRP A 15 -1.67 5.55 -14.03
N SER A 16 -2.21 6.67 -14.48
CA SER A 16 -1.52 7.97 -14.53
C SER A 16 -1.61 8.70 -13.18
N VAL A 17 -0.95 9.85 -13.08
CA VAL A 17 -1.10 10.77 -11.93
C VAL A 17 -2.57 11.12 -11.69
N GLN A 18 -3.31 11.45 -12.77
CA GLN A 18 -4.74 11.75 -12.69
C GLN A 18 -5.55 10.54 -12.22
N ASP A 19 -5.22 9.32 -12.67
CA ASP A 19 -5.95 8.11 -12.30
C ASP A 19 -5.81 7.82 -10.82
N ASN A 20 -4.63 8.05 -10.23
CA ASN A 20 -4.44 7.95 -8.77
C ASN A 20 -5.37 8.92 -8.02
N ILE A 21 -5.49 10.18 -8.45
CA ILE A 21 -6.42 11.14 -7.84
C ILE A 21 -7.88 10.71 -8.06
N SER A 22 -8.22 10.22 -9.25
CA SER A 22 -9.57 9.71 -9.57
C SER A 22 -9.98 8.56 -8.66
N HIS A 23 -9.05 7.64 -8.37
CA HIS A 23 -9.26 6.57 -7.41
C HIS A 23 -9.57 7.12 -6.00
N LEU A 24 -8.76 8.06 -5.52
CA LEU A 24 -8.98 8.68 -4.20
C LEU A 24 -10.34 9.37 -4.12
N VAL A 25 -10.75 10.09 -5.17
CA VAL A 25 -12.10 10.69 -5.27
C VAL A 25 -13.19 9.64 -5.17
N GLY A 26 -13.08 8.53 -5.91
CA GLY A 26 -14.07 7.46 -5.92
C GLY A 26 -14.29 6.85 -4.54
N ILE A 27 -13.20 6.53 -3.83
CA ILE A 27 -13.29 5.96 -2.48
C ILE A 27 -13.85 6.97 -1.46
N GLU A 28 -13.40 8.22 -1.47
CA GLU A 28 -13.94 9.21 -0.52
C GLU A 28 -15.41 9.54 -0.82
N ASN A 29 -15.84 9.56 -2.08
CA ASN A 29 -17.26 9.68 -2.44
C ASN A 29 -18.08 8.50 -1.92
N MET A 30 -17.57 7.27 -2.03
CA MET A 30 -18.20 6.08 -1.44
C MET A 30 -18.35 6.22 0.08
N LEU A 31 -17.31 6.68 0.78
CA LEU A 31 -17.32 6.90 2.23
C LEU A 31 -18.26 8.02 2.67
N LEU A 32 -18.52 9.01 1.82
CA LEU A 32 -19.53 10.05 1.99
C LEU A 32 -20.96 9.56 1.68
N GLY A 33 -21.12 8.31 1.22
CA GLY A 33 -22.42 7.76 0.83
C GLY A 33 -22.95 8.30 -0.50
N LYS A 34 -22.09 8.90 -1.32
CA LYS A 34 -22.48 9.34 -2.66
C LYS A 34 -22.67 8.15 -3.60
N PRO A 35 -23.56 8.25 -4.59
CA PRO A 35 -23.79 7.16 -5.53
C PRO A 35 -22.52 6.87 -6.35
N ALA A 36 -22.24 5.59 -6.56
CA ALA A 36 -21.18 5.17 -7.46
C ALA A 36 -21.49 5.58 -8.92
N THR A 37 -20.45 5.72 -9.72
CA THR A 37 -20.61 5.97 -11.15
C THR A 37 -21.41 4.86 -11.84
N THR A 38 -22.24 5.24 -12.81
CA THR A 38 -22.90 4.28 -13.71
C THR A 38 -22.04 3.90 -14.91
N HIS A 39 -20.91 4.58 -15.10
CA HIS A 39 -19.94 4.28 -16.14
C HIS A 39 -19.36 2.89 -15.96
N LYS A 40 -19.10 2.21 -17.07
CA LYS A 40 -18.44 0.90 -17.10
C LYS A 40 -17.15 1.01 -17.90
N SER A 41 -16.03 0.82 -17.22
CA SER A 41 -14.73 0.79 -17.88
C SER A 41 -14.59 -0.40 -18.82
N PRO A 42 -13.77 -0.31 -19.85
CA PRO A 42 -13.30 -1.49 -20.59
C PRO A 42 -12.59 -2.48 -19.64
N LYS A 43 -12.42 -3.72 -20.12
CA LYS A 43 -11.57 -4.68 -19.43
C LYS A 43 -10.10 -4.38 -19.73
N TYR A 44 -9.30 -4.35 -18.68
CA TYR A 44 -7.85 -4.14 -18.76
C TYR A 44 -7.10 -5.31 -18.13
N ASP A 45 -5.97 -5.71 -18.71
CA ASP A 45 -5.20 -6.87 -18.25
C ASP A 45 -4.57 -6.69 -16.86
N TYR A 46 -4.40 -5.44 -16.41
CA TYR A 46 -3.90 -5.14 -15.07
C TYR A 46 -4.95 -5.29 -13.98
N ILE A 47 -6.24 -5.37 -14.30
CA ILE A 47 -7.32 -5.62 -13.32
C ILE A 47 -7.33 -7.10 -12.99
N LYS A 48 -7.13 -7.44 -11.70
CA LYS A 48 -6.99 -8.84 -11.27
C LYS A 48 -8.14 -9.36 -10.39
N ASN A 49 -9.02 -8.47 -9.93
CA ASN A 49 -10.07 -8.81 -8.97
C ASN A 49 -11.25 -7.83 -9.04
N PRO A 50 -12.41 -8.16 -8.42
CA PRO A 50 -13.60 -7.29 -8.44
C PRO A 50 -13.42 -5.92 -7.79
N ILE A 51 -12.50 -5.78 -6.82
CA ILE A 51 -12.23 -4.48 -6.20
C ILE A 51 -11.52 -3.57 -7.20
N GLY A 52 -10.53 -4.11 -7.92
CA GLY A 52 -9.86 -3.40 -9.01
C GLY A 52 -10.82 -3.00 -10.12
N GLU A 53 -11.78 -3.86 -10.48
CA GLU A 53 -12.81 -3.55 -11.47
C GLU A 53 -13.71 -2.39 -11.01
N HIS A 54 -14.15 -2.41 -9.75
CA HIS A 54 -14.95 -1.34 -9.17
C HIS A 54 -14.19 -0.01 -9.17
N ASN A 55 -12.95 -0.01 -8.73
CA ASN A 55 -12.10 1.18 -8.75
C ASN A 55 -11.92 1.72 -10.17
N GLU A 56 -11.73 0.83 -11.13
CA GLU A 56 -11.50 1.22 -12.52
C GLU A 56 -12.71 1.92 -13.15
N HIS A 57 -13.93 1.57 -12.77
CA HIS A 57 -15.13 2.29 -13.23
C HIS A 57 -15.10 3.76 -12.80
N GLU A 58 -14.72 4.03 -11.56
CA GLU A 58 -14.58 5.39 -11.01
C GLU A 58 -13.45 6.19 -11.68
N ILE A 59 -12.35 5.51 -11.98
CA ILE A 59 -11.17 6.09 -12.62
C ILE A 59 -11.48 6.43 -14.08
N ASP A 60 -11.96 5.46 -14.83
CA ASP A 60 -12.20 5.59 -16.27
C ASP A 60 -13.28 6.64 -16.57
N ALA A 61 -14.26 6.78 -15.69
CA ALA A 61 -15.26 7.87 -15.79
C ALA A 61 -14.64 9.27 -15.80
N ARG A 62 -13.44 9.43 -15.26
CA ARG A 62 -12.74 10.71 -15.14
C ARG A 62 -11.58 10.87 -16.13
N ARG A 63 -11.19 9.83 -16.87
CA ARG A 63 -10.02 9.88 -17.77
C ARG A 63 -10.09 10.93 -18.87
N SER A 64 -11.30 11.22 -19.36
CA SER A 64 -11.51 12.23 -20.40
C SER A 64 -11.51 13.68 -19.88
N LEU A 65 -11.60 13.87 -18.57
CA LEU A 65 -11.61 15.19 -17.96
C LEU A 65 -10.19 15.78 -17.91
N PRO A 66 -10.07 17.13 -17.92
CA PRO A 66 -8.80 17.79 -17.56
C PRO A 66 -8.36 17.39 -16.15
N GLY A 67 -7.05 17.16 -15.94
CA GLY A 67 -6.52 16.79 -14.63
C GLY A 67 -6.79 17.83 -13.53
N SER A 68 -6.86 19.11 -13.92
CA SER A 68 -7.22 20.20 -13.00
C SER A 68 -8.65 20.10 -12.48
N GLU A 69 -9.60 19.60 -13.27
CA GLU A 69 -11.00 19.39 -12.86
C GLU A 69 -11.09 18.23 -11.87
N VAL A 70 -10.42 17.11 -12.16
CA VAL A 70 -10.35 15.96 -11.24
C VAL A 70 -9.71 16.39 -9.91
N PHE A 71 -8.67 17.20 -9.94
CA PHE A 71 -8.05 17.73 -8.74
C PHE A 71 -8.94 18.70 -7.95
N ALA A 72 -9.77 19.49 -8.65
CA ALA A 72 -10.77 20.34 -8.00
C ALA A 72 -11.84 19.50 -7.29
N GLU A 73 -12.31 18.41 -7.94
CA GLU A 73 -13.22 17.43 -7.33
C GLU A 73 -12.58 16.79 -6.09
N TRP A 74 -11.31 16.34 -6.20
CA TRP A 74 -10.58 15.80 -5.05
C TRP A 74 -10.54 16.76 -3.85
N LYS A 75 -10.19 18.04 -4.08
CA LYS A 75 -10.13 19.02 -3.00
C LYS A 75 -11.48 19.22 -2.31
N ALA A 76 -12.56 19.27 -3.07
CA ALA A 76 -13.92 19.42 -2.54
C ALA A 76 -14.32 18.18 -1.73
N THR A 77 -14.11 16.98 -2.29
CA THR A 77 -14.41 15.70 -1.62
C THR A 77 -13.60 15.51 -0.35
N ALA A 78 -12.28 15.80 -0.39
CA ALA A 78 -11.41 15.70 0.77
C ALA A 78 -11.81 16.67 1.90
N ALA A 79 -12.25 17.90 1.55
CA ALA A 79 -12.74 18.86 2.54
C ALA A 79 -14.02 18.37 3.21
N GLU A 80 -14.98 17.86 2.45
CA GLU A 80 -16.23 17.27 2.97
C GLU A 80 -15.96 16.07 3.88
N ARG A 81 -15.00 15.20 3.49
CA ARG A 81 -14.57 14.08 4.34
C ARG A 81 -13.91 14.54 5.63
N ALA A 82 -13.03 15.55 5.55
CA ALA A 82 -12.38 16.08 6.73
C ALA A 82 -13.40 16.64 7.74
N GLU A 83 -14.41 17.38 7.26
CA GLU A 83 -15.50 17.88 8.09
C GLU A 83 -16.31 16.73 8.76
N GLN A 84 -16.65 15.70 7.99
CA GLN A 84 -17.32 14.51 8.53
C GLN A 84 -16.49 13.82 9.62
N LEU A 85 -15.17 13.67 9.41
CA LEU A 85 -14.29 13.02 10.39
C LEU A 85 -14.07 13.87 11.65
N GLN A 86 -14.08 15.20 11.54
CA GLN A 86 -13.97 16.08 12.73
C GLN A 86 -15.15 15.95 13.69
N THR A 87 -16.31 15.55 13.18
CA THR A 87 -17.54 15.38 13.97
C THR A 87 -17.83 13.92 14.30
N ALA A 88 -16.97 12.99 13.84
CA ALA A 88 -17.15 11.56 14.05
C ALA A 88 -16.88 11.15 15.50
N ASP A 89 -17.73 10.29 16.01
CA ASP A 89 -17.61 9.70 17.34
C ASP A 89 -17.19 8.21 17.29
N ALA A 90 -17.08 7.57 18.42
CA ALA A 90 -16.72 6.16 18.51
C ALA A 90 -17.73 5.23 17.80
N GLU A 91 -19.02 5.58 17.78
CA GLU A 91 -20.05 4.79 17.10
C GLU A 91 -19.88 4.86 15.58
N TYR A 92 -19.49 6.02 15.05
CA TYR A 92 -19.16 6.18 13.64
C TYR A 92 -18.06 5.21 13.20
N PHE A 93 -16.95 5.13 13.95
CA PHE A 93 -15.83 4.24 13.63
C PHE A 93 -16.14 2.76 13.86
N ALA A 94 -17.07 2.44 14.74
CA ALA A 94 -17.50 1.06 15.03
C ALA A 94 -18.49 0.48 14.00
N LYS A 95 -18.96 1.27 13.04
CA LYS A 95 -19.91 0.81 12.01
C LYS A 95 -19.36 -0.41 11.26
N PRO A 96 -20.15 -1.49 11.10
CA PRO A 96 -19.72 -2.65 10.32
C PRO A 96 -19.39 -2.27 8.87
N MET A 97 -18.30 -2.80 8.37
CA MET A 97 -17.85 -2.58 6.99
C MET A 97 -17.20 -3.83 6.41
N MET A 98 -17.48 -4.12 5.15
CA MET A 98 -16.75 -5.15 4.40
C MET A 98 -15.46 -4.52 3.84
N MET A 99 -14.34 -5.13 4.20
CA MET A 99 -13.01 -4.71 3.77
C MET A 99 -12.41 -5.71 2.76
N PRO A 100 -11.34 -5.37 2.05
CA PRO A 100 -10.59 -6.32 1.22
C PRO A 100 -10.10 -7.56 2.00
N THR A 101 -9.90 -7.41 3.31
CA THR A 101 -9.43 -8.48 4.20
C THR A 101 -10.56 -9.26 4.89
N GLY A 102 -11.83 -8.96 4.60
CA GLY A 102 -12.99 -9.57 5.23
C GLY A 102 -13.81 -8.60 6.08
N PRO A 103 -14.81 -9.08 6.85
CA PRO A 103 -15.64 -8.25 7.71
C PRO A 103 -14.81 -7.51 8.78
N GLY A 104 -15.16 -6.25 9.05
CA GLY A 104 -14.53 -5.42 10.07
C GLY A 104 -15.37 -4.18 10.36
N THR A 105 -14.72 -3.11 10.80
CA THR A 105 -15.35 -1.84 11.11
C THR A 105 -14.90 -0.75 10.14
N LEU A 106 -15.60 0.37 10.12
CA LEU A 106 -15.19 1.56 9.38
C LEU A 106 -13.81 2.05 9.86
N GLY A 107 -13.53 1.98 11.17
CA GLY A 107 -12.22 2.29 11.73
C GLY A 107 -11.11 1.43 11.14
N ASP A 108 -11.34 0.11 11.03
CA ASP A 108 -10.39 -0.81 10.40
C ASP A 108 -10.18 -0.50 8.90
N PHE A 109 -11.24 -0.08 8.21
CA PHE A 109 -11.13 0.35 6.81
C PHE A 109 -10.32 1.64 6.68
N LEU A 110 -10.53 2.61 7.58
CA LEU A 110 -9.77 3.86 7.58
C LEU A 110 -8.29 3.64 7.91
N ASP A 111 -7.96 2.62 8.70
CA ASP A 111 -6.58 2.17 8.92
C ASP A 111 -5.92 1.71 7.60
N ILE A 112 -6.68 1.05 6.71
CA ILE A 112 -6.23 0.71 5.35
C ILE A 112 -6.11 1.98 4.49
N ARG A 113 -7.04 2.92 4.63
CA ARG A 113 -7.06 4.15 3.83
C ARG A 113 -5.87 5.06 4.06
N ILE A 114 -5.30 5.11 5.29
CA ILE A 114 -4.08 5.86 5.56
C ILE A 114 -2.92 5.32 4.69
N LEU A 115 -2.76 4.00 4.64
CA LEU A 115 -1.78 3.34 3.79
C LEU A 115 -2.03 3.66 2.32
N ASP A 116 -3.25 3.50 1.86
CA ASP A 116 -3.65 3.67 0.46
C ASP A 116 -3.41 5.12 -0.03
N LEU A 117 -3.84 6.12 0.74
CA LEU A 117 -3.59 7.54 0.45
C LEU A 117 -2.09 7.85 0.37
N TRP A 118 -1.30 7.35 1.33
CA TRP A 118 0.12 7.61 1.36
C TRP A 118 0.86 6.94 0.19
N ILE A 119 0.49 5.72 -0.17
CA ILE A 119 1.10 5.01 -1.31
C ILE A 119 0.82 5.72 -2.62
N HIS A 120 -0.41 6.18 -2.85
CA HIS A 120 -0.75 6.93 -4.05
C HIS A 120 -0.10 8.33 -4.08
N ASP A 121 0.11 8.99 -2.94
CA ASP A 121 0.98 10.18 -2.88
C ASP A 121 2.41 9.85 -3.34
N GLN A 122 2.97 8.73 -2.89
CA GLN A 122 4.31 8.29 -3.33
C GLN A 122 4.34 7.88 -4.81
N ASP A 123 3.29 7.27 -5.35
CA ASP A 123 3.18 6.95 -6.78
C ASP A 123 3.23 8.24 -7.63
N ILE A 124 2.47 9.25 -7.24
CA ILE A 124 2.46 10.57 -7.89
C ILE A 124 3.82 11.25 -7.79
N ARG A 125 4.43 11.27 -6.60
CA ARG A 125 5.74 11.90 -6.37
C ARG A 125 6.83 11.27 -7.21
N ARG A 126 6.90 9.96 -7.27
CA ARG A 126 7.89 9.24 -8.11
C ARG A 126 7.69 9.56 -9.60
N ALA A 127 6.45 9.51 -10.08
CA ALA A 127 6.15 9.81 -11.48
C ALA A 127 6.54 11.23 -11.90
N LEU A 128 6.47 12.18 -10.98
CA LEU A 128 6.77 13.59 -11.22
C LEU A 128 8.17 14.02 -10.75
N ASN A 129 8.98 13.10 -10.21
CA ASN A 129 10.29 13.37 -9.60
C ASN A 129 10.22 14.42 -8.48
N ILE A 130 9.17 14.38 -7.66
CA ILE A 130 8.97 15.25 -6.50
C ILE A 130 9.37 14.49 -5.24
N SER A 131 10.50 14.83 -4.62
CA SER A 131 10.94 14.21 -3.37
C SER A 131 10.06 14.64 -2.18
N GLY A 132 10.06 13.84 -1.11
CA GLY A 132 9.46 14.18 0.18
C GLY A 132 8.32 13.27 0.61
N ASN A 133 7.79 13.54 1.81
CA ASN A 133 6.76 12.75 2.49
C ASN A 133 7.14 11.28 2.73
N HIS A 134 8.48 11.00 2.88
CA HIS A 134 8.98 9.65 3.12
C HIS A 134 8.90 9.24 4.60
N GLY A 135 8.65 10.19 5.51
CA GLY A 135 8.57 10.00 6.96
C GLY A 135 7.31 10.63 7.56
N GLY A 136 7.21 10.57 8.88
CA GLY A 136 6.07 11.07 9.63
C GLY A 136 4.95 10.05 9.82
N PRO A 137 3.85 10.43 10.51
CA PRO A 137 2.86 9.47 11.01
C PRO A 137 2.24 8.56 9.95
N CYS A 138 1.93 9.08 8.75
CA CYS A 138 1.33 8.28 7.67
C CYS A 138 2.32 7.27 7.08
N ALA A 139 3.60 7.66 6.91
CA ALA A 139 4.65 6.78 6.45
C ALA A 139 4.93 5.66 7.47
N GLU A 140 5.04 6.02 8.75
CA GLU A 140 5.24 5.06 9.85
C GLU A 140 4.07 4.06 9.94
N HIS A 141 2.84 4.56 9.91
CA HIS A 141 1.64 3.73 9.89
C HIS A 141 1.64 2.75 8.70
N THR A 142 2.00 3.24 7.51
CA THR A 142 2.07 2.43 6.29
C THR A 142 3.10 1.31 6.44
N VAL A 143 4.32 1.64 6.90
CA VAL A 143 5.38 0.65 7.13
C VAL A 143 4.95 -0.38 8.18
N ASP A 144 4.40 0.06 9.32
CA ASP A 144 3.96 -0.83 10.39
C ASP A 144 2.81 -1.76 9.95
N ARG A 145 1.91 -1.26 9.09
CA ARG A 145 0.86 -2.09 8.52
C ARG A 145 1.40 -3.13 7.54
N LEU A 146 2.34 -2.76 6.68
CA LEU A 146 3.00 -3.70 5.76
C LEU A 146 3.83 -4.76 6.51
N ILE A 147 4.48 -4.40 7.61
CA ILE A 147 5.22 -5.34 8.48
C ILE A 147 4.31 -6.48 8.98
N ARG A 148 3.03 -6.23 9.24
CA ARG A 148 2.07 -7.27 9.67
C ARG A 148 1.93 -8.43 8.68
N THR A 149 2.32 -8.23 7.42
CA THR A 149 2.28 -9.26 6.37
C THR A 149 3.51 -10.16 6.34
N LEU A 150 4.61 -9.77 7.00
CA LEU A 150 5.88 -10.49 6.95
C LEU A 150 5.80 -11.96 7.39
N PRO A 151 5.00 -12.36 8.40
CA PRO A 151 4.82 -13.78 8.72
C PRO A 151 4.33 -14.60 7.52
N ILE A 152 3.40 -14.09 6.74
CA ILE A 152 2.90 -14.77 5.53
C ILE A 152 4.00 -14.84 4.47
N VAL A 153 4.74 -13.74 4.27
CA VAL A 153 5.83 -13.67 3.29
C VAL A 153 6.93 -14.66 3.64
N VAL A 154 7.44 -14.61 4.88
CA VAL A 154 8.55 -15.43 5.35
C VAL A 154 8.14 -16.91 5.46
N GLY A 155 7.03 -17.20 6.13
CA GLY A 155 6.63 -18.57 6.39
C GLY A 155 6.03 -19.26 5.18
N LYS A 156 4.99 -18.67 4.58
CA LYS A 156 4.22 -19.34 3.53
C LYS A 156 4.81 -19.14 2.15
N ARG A 157 5.16 -17.90 1.77
CA ARG A 157 5.58 -17.59 0.39
C ARG A 157 7.03 -17.95 0.13
N ALA A 158 7.93 -17.60 1.06
CA ALA A 158 9.36 -17.91 0.95
C ALA A 158 9.70 -19.34 1.44
N ALA A 159 8.74 -20.02 2.08
CA ALA A 159 8.89 -21.37 2.62
C ALA A 159 10.14 -21.51 3.51
N THR A 160 10.31 -20.57 4.45
CA THR A 160 11.39 -20.63 5.43
C THR A 160 11.23 -21.89 6.29
N PRO A 161 12.30 -22.71 6.47
CA PRO A 161 12.22 -23.95 7.24
C PRO A 161 11.84 -23.77 8.71
N GLU A 162 11.32 -24.84 9.31
CA GLU A 162 11.03 -24.93 10.74
C GLU A 162 12.30 -24.72 11.58
N GLY A 163 12.18 -23.93 12.64
CA GLY A 163 13.29 -23.58 13.54
C GLY A 163 14.19 -22.43 13.03
N GLU A 164 14.00 -21.96 11.81
CA GLU A 164 14.77 -20.86 11.24
C GLU A 164 14.15 -19.50 11.53
N SER A 165 15.00 -18.48 11.51
CA SER A 165 14.59 -17.10 11.76
C SER A 165 15.29 -16.15 10.80
N VAL A 166 14.61 -15.05 10.50
CA VAL A 166 15.14 -13.99 9.63
C VAL A 166 14.99 -12.63 10.31
N SER A 167 15.90 -11.69 10.01
CA SER A 167 15.71 -10.29 10.34
C SER A 167 15.52 -9.43 9.09
N ILE A 168 14.68 -8.41 9.21
CA ILE A 168 14.48 -7.39 8.20
C ILE A 168 14.71 -6.05 8.86
N THR A 169 15.78 -5.37 8.47
CA THR A 169 16.12 -4.01 8.93
C THR A 169 15.71 -3.01 7.89
N ILE A 170 14.78 -2.15 8.26
CA ILE A 170 14.31 -1.02 7.46
C ILE A 170 15.01 0.23 7.97
N SER A 171 15.67 0.96 7.09
CA SER A 171 16.41 2.20 7.37
C SER A 171 15.78 3.40 6.66
N GLY A 172 16.42 4.57 6.75
CA GLY A 172 15.94 5.79 6.08
C GLY A 172 14.97 6.58 6.95
N ALA A 173 13.92 7.13 6.33
CA ALA A 173 12.98 8.04 6.99
C ALA A 173 12.08 7.34 8.03
N VAL A 174 11.79 6.06 7.83
CA VAL A 174 11.14 5.18 8.81
C VAL A 174 12.10 4.05 9.13
N GLN A 175 12.38 3.81 10.42
CA GLN A 175 13.35 2.82 10.85
C GLN A 175 12.67 1.73 11.69
N ARG A 176 12.86 0.46 11.31
CA ARG A 176 12.34 -0.70 12.03
C ARG A 176 13.33 -1.86 11.91
N THR A 177 13.43 -2.68 12.96
CA THR A 177 14.10 -3.98 12.88
C THR A 177 13.09 -5.04 13.30
N ILE A 178 12.82 -5.98 12.42
CA ILE A 178 11.80 -6.99 12.58
C ILE A 178 12.48 -8.37 12.59
N TYR A 179 12.15 -9.19 13.56
CA TYR A 179 12.54 -10.59 13.61
C TYR A 179 11.34 -11.46 13.35
N VAL A 180 11.46 -12.40 12.43
CA VAL A 180 10.43 -13.39 12.12
C VAL A 180 11.01 -14.78 12.34
N SER A 181 10.37 -15.56 13.19
CA SER A 181 10.77 -16.96 13.47
C SER A 181 9.69 -17.92 12.99
N VAL A 182 10.11 -19.05 12.46
CA VAL A 182 9.23 -20.16 12.08
C VAL A 182 9.28 -21.22 13.17
N SER A 183 8.14 -21.47 13.82
CA SER A 183 7.98 -22.48 14.84
C SER A 183 6.57 -23.07 14.85
N GLU A 184 6.45 -24.35 15.11
CA GLU A 184 5.16 -25.06 15.12
C GLU A 184 4.37 -24.90 13.82
N GLY A 185 5.07 -24.92 12.69
CA GLY A 185 4.52 -24.76 11.34
C GLY A 185 4.01 -23.34 11.00
N ARG A 186 4.37 -22.33 11.82
CA ARG A 186 3.95 -20.94 11.61
C ARG A 186 5.10 -19.96 11.74
N ALA A 187 5.08 -18.93 10.92
CA ALA A 187 5.96 -17.78 11.08
C ALA A 187 5.28 -16.71 11.94
N ASN A 188 6.04 -16.16 12.90
CA ASN A 188 5.57 -15.11 13.80
C ASN A 188 6.63 -14.03 13.96
N ILE A 189 6.18 -12.76 14.10
CA ILE A 189 7.07 -11.69 14.54
C ILE A 189 7.37 -11.89 16.01
N VAL A 190 8.67 -11.85 16.35
CA VAL A 190 9.15 -12.03 17.73
C VAL A 190 9.87 -10.77 18.19
N ALA A 191 9.75 -10.43 19.48
CA ALA A 191 10.29 -9.20 20.04
C ALA A 191 11.83 -9.23 20.20
N ALA A 192 12.38 -10.38 20.56
CA ALA A 192 13.83 -10.53 20.79
C ALA A 192 14.53 -11.11 19.56
N LYS A 193 15.78 -10.69 19.32
CA LYS A 193 16.62 -11.28 18.26
C LYS A 193 16.84 -12.77 18.55
N PRO A 194 16.41 -13.67 17.64
CA PRO A 194 16.66 -15.10 17.78
C PRO A 194 18.15 -15.44 17.73
N ALA A 195 18.55 -16.52 18.40
CA ALA A 195 19.93 -16.96 18.39
C ALA A 195 20.38 -17.51 17.02
N ASN A 196 19.46 -18.19 16.34
CA ASN A 196 19.69 -18.79 15.02
C ASN A 196 19.06 -17.90 13.93
N MET A 197 19.90 -17.10 13.28
CA MET A 197 19.49 -16.26 12.15
C MET A 197 19.95 -16.89 10.84
N SER A 198 19.02 -17.30 9.99
CA SER A 198 19.31 -17.87 8.67
C SER A 198 19.78 -16.81 7.70
N CYS A 199 19.10 -15.67 7.67
CA CYS A 199 19.55 -14.50 6.93
C CYS A 199 19.12 -13.19 7.60
N GLU A 200 19.87 -12.14 7.32
CA GLU A 200 19.55 -10.77 7.69
C GLU A 200 19.43 -9.93 6.41
N ILE A 201 18.31 -9.20 6.26
CA ILE A 201 17.96 -8.40 5.09
C ILE A 201 17.93 -6.93 5.51
N SER A 202 18.50 -6.03 4.70
CA SER A 202 18.51 -4.60 4.99
C SER A 202 18.11 -3.80 3.74
N MET A 203 17.22 -2.82 3.93
CA MET A 203 16.77 -1.92 2.86
C MET A 203 16.27 -0.59 3.42
N ASP A 204 16.20 0.42 2.55
CA ASP A 204 15.56 1.68 2.88
C ASP A 204 14.03 1.54 2.96
N SER A 205 13.36 2.39 3.75
CA SER A 205 11.90 2.37 3.92
C SER A 205 11.15 2.61 2.62
N THR A 206 11.71 3.41 1.71
CA THR A 206 11.14 3.63 0.37
C THR A 206 11.27 2.39 -0.52
N VAL A 207 12.35 1.64 -0.38
CA VAL A 207 12.54 0.35 -1.04
C VAL A 207 11.55 -0.68 -0.50
N PHE A 208 11.44 -0.80 0.83
CA PHE A 208 10.52 -1.72 1.47
C PHE A 208 9.07 -1.47 1.02
N THR A 209 8.62 -0.22 1.07
CA THR A 209 7.24 0.13 0.68
C THR A 209 6.98 -0.13 -0.80
N ALA A 210 7.93 0.21 -1.71
CA ALA A 210 7.77 -0.04 -3.13
C ALA A 210 7.67 -1.54 -3.46
N LEU A 211 8.47 -2.39 -2.79
CA LEU A 211 8.41 -3.84 -2.95
C LEU A 211 7.13 -4.44 -2.35
N ALA A 212 6.78 -4.04 -1.11
CA ALA A 212 5.63 -4.58 -0.40
C ALA A 212 4.28 -4.19 -1.04
N THR A 213 4.28 -3.16 -1.87
CA THR A 213 3.10 -2.71 -2.61
C THR A 213 3.13 -3.06 -4.10
N GLY A 214 4.13 -3.83 -4.54
CA GLY A 214 4.24 -4.29 -5.92
C GLY A 214 4.55 -3.20 -6.95
N ARG A 215 5.06 -2.04 -6.51
CA ARG A 215 5.43 -0.92 -7.40
C ARG A 215 6.73 -1.16 -8.13
N LYS A 216 7.62 -1.95 -7.55
CA LYS A 216 8.92 -2.32 -8.13
C LYS A 216 9.22 -3.80 -7.89
N LEU A 217 10.05 -4.36 -8.73
CA LEU A 217 10.59 -5.70 -8.54
C LEU A 217 11.86 -5.64 -7.70
N SER A 218 12.19 -6.74 -7.02
CA SER A 218 13.40 -6.83 -6.19
C SER A 218 14.70 -6.65 -6.97
N THR A 219 14.67 -6.86 -8.29
CA THR A 219 15.81 -6.66 -9.20
C THR A 219 16.02 -5.20 -9.63
N GLU A 220 15.06 -4.33 -9.36
CA GLU A 220 15.09 -2.91 -9.74
C GLU A 220 15.58 -2.00 -8.61
N LEU A 221 15.67 -2.52 -7.39
CA LEU A 221 15.95 -1.74 -6.19
C LEU A 221 17.14 -2.27 -5.40
N ASN A 222 17.79 -1.38 -4.65
CA ASN A 222 18.95 -1.72 -3.83
C ASN A 222 18.53 -2.22 -2.45
N TRP A 223 18.93 -3.43 -2.12
CA TRP A 223 18.83 -4.07 -0.82
C TRP A 223 20.03 -4.99 -0.60
N THR A 224 20.31 -5.35 0.62
CA THR A 224 21.46 -6.20 0.98
C THR A 224 21.02 -7.32 1.88
N SER A 225 21.80 -8.42 1.89
CA SER A 225 21.60 -9.52 2.83
C SER A 225 22.91 -10.17 3.25
N THR A 226 22.87 -10.82 4.41
CA THR A 226 23.92 -11.72 4.92
C THR A 226 23.29 -13.04 5.29
N GLY A 227 24.10 -14.10 5.43
CA GLY A 227 23.63 -15.47 5.71
C GLY A 227 23.14 -16.17 4.45
N ASP A 228 22.00 -16.86 4.51
CA ASP A 228 21.38 -17.54 3.36
C ASP A 228 20.81 -16.52 2.37
N THR A 229 21.62 -16.20 1.37
CA THR A 229 21.25 -15.24 0.31
C THR A 229 20.13 -15.76 -0.59
N ALA A 230 19.99 -17.08 -0.75
CA ALA A 230 18.90 -17.66 -1.55
C ALA A 230 17.55 -17.51 -0.83
N LEU A 231 17.50 -17.72 0.48
CA LEU A 231 16.33 -17.45 1.30
C LEU A 231 15.99 -15.96 1.28
N ALA A 232 16.97 -15.08 1.47
CA ALA A 232 16.77 -13.63 1.41
C ALA A 232 16.16 -13.20 0.07
N GLN A 233 16.67 -13.69 -1.05
CA GLN A 233 16.14 -13.42 -2.38
C GLN A 233 14.68 -13.89 -2.53
N ARG A 234 14.35 -15.10 -2.03
CA ARG A 234 12.97 -15.58 -2.04
C ARG A 234 12.04 -14.66 -1.24
N ILE A 235 12.47 -14.26 -0.02
CA ILE A 235 11.68 -13.36 0.83
C ILE A 235 11.42 -12.03 0.12
N VAL A 236 12.48 -11.36 -0.36
CA VAL A 236 12.36 -10.03 -0.97
C VAL A 236 11.52 -10.07 -2.25
N SER A 237 11.64 -11.11 -3.07
CA SER A 237 10.83 -11.28 -4.27
C SER A 237 9.33 -11.54 -4.00
N GLN A 238 8.96 -11.90 -2.78
CA GLN A 238 7.59 -12.23 -2.37
C GLN A 238 6.95 -11.17 -1.45
N LEU A 239 7.59 -10.00 -1.28
CA LEU A 239 7.10 -8.95 -0.39
C LEU A 239 5.76 -8.36 -0.83
N ASN A 240 5.45 -8.33 -2.13
CA ASN A 240 4.20 -7.75 -2.62
C ASN A 240 2.97 -8.48 -2.05
N MET A 241 2.21 -7.77 -1.20
CA MET A 241 0.98 -8.25 -0.56
C MET A 241 -0.26 -7.47 -1.00
N MET A 242 -0.12 -6.55 -1.97
CA MET A 242 -1.27 -5.82 -2.52
C MET A 242 -2.12 -6.73 -3.42
N ILE A 243 -3.40 -6.45 -3.40
CA ILE A 243 -4.43 -7.19 -4.14
C ILE A 243 -4.58 -6.62 -5.55
#